data_d737c2d96e6699a5e2e0964c29c1f305
#
_entry.id   d737c2d96e6699a5e2e0964c29c1f305
#
_cell.length_a   1.000
_cell.length_b   1.000
_cell.length_c   1.000
_cell.angle_alpha   90.00
_cell.angle_beta   90.00
_cell.angle_gamma   90.00
#
_symmetry.space_group_name_H-M   'P 1'
#
loop_
_entity.id
_entity.type
_entity.pdbx_description
1 polymer ?
#
loop_
_entity_poly.entity_id
_entity_poly.type
_entity_poly.pdbx_seq_one_letter_code
_entity_poly.pdbx_strand_id
1 'polypeptide(L)'
;MHIIWHGQSCFEIITSQKAGEQVKIVIDPFTEETGLSLPKLDAEILLITHDHYDHNNIKEVAGSPFLIQGPGEYEIKDVFAQGIPSYHDDKEGKERGRNTIYTIEAEEMNLCHLGDFGEKELSPEQLEKIGDVDILMVPIGGPTSGSPFTLDAKGAAK
;
A
#
# COMPACT_ATOMS: atom_id res chain seq x y z
N MET A 1 -13.29 0.22 -12.02
CA MET A 1 -12.50 0.04 -10.76
C MET A 1 -13.30 0.47 -9.54
N HIS A 2 -13.21 -0.24 -8.42
CA HIS A 2 -13.74 0.15 -7.12
C HIS A 2 -12.61 0.14 -6.11
N ILE A 3 -12.54 1.15 -5.24
CA ILE A 3 -11.56 1.24 -4.16
C ILE A 3 -12.32 1.36 -2.85
N ILE A 4 -12.04 0.46 -1.91
CA ILE A 4 -12.68 0.38 -0.61
C ILE A 4 -11.60 0.54 0.45
N TRP A 5 -11.75 1.53 1.33
CA TRP A 5 -10.88 1.69 2.49
C TRP A 5 -11.47 0.99 3.70
N HIS A 6 -10.75 0.04 4.27
CA HIS A 6 -11.17 -0.74 5.44
C HIS A 6 -10.69 -0.17 6.78
N GLY A 7 -9.92 0.90 6.73
CA GLY A 7 -9.26 1.50 7.90
C GLY A 7 -7.76 1.28 7.90
N GLN A 8 -7.03 2.01 8.76
CA GLN A 8 -5.57 2.03 8.74
C GLN A 8 -5.04 2.24 7.30
N SER A 9 -4.06 1.47 6.87
CA SER A 9 -3.55 1.46 5.50
C SER A 9 -4.18 0.38 4.62
N CYS A 10 -5.29 -0.26 5.08
CA CYS A 10 -5.90 -1.37 4.36
C CYS A 10 -6.87 -0.89 3.29
N PHE A 11 -6.54 -1.21 2.05
CA PHE A 11 -7.38 -0.96 0.87
C PHE A 11 -7.69 -2.25 0.12
N GLU A 12 -8.91 -2.35 -0.38
CA GLU A 12 -9.33 -3.36 -1.34
C GLU A 12 -9.61 -2.65 -2.67
N ILE A 13 -8.95 -3.09 -3.74
CA ILE A 13 -9.12 -2.57 -5.09
C ILE A 13 -9.71 -3.70 -5.93
N ILE A 14 -10.87 -3.43 -6.52
CA ILE A 14 -11.55 -4.37 -7.42
C ILE A 14 -11.48 -3.78 -8.82
N THR A 15 -10.78 -4.46 -9.71
CA THR A 15 -10.57 -4.09 -11.10
C THR A 15 -11.17 -5.14 -12.03
N SER A 16 -11.48 -4.76 -13.27
CA SER A 16 -12.06 -5.63 -14.27
C SER A 16 -11.06 -5.87 -15.39
N GLN A 17 -10.89 -7.12 -15.76
CA GLN A 17 -10.11 -7.50 -16.94
C GLN A 17 -10.90 -7.28 -18.24
N LYS A 18 -10.19 -7.27 -19.36
CA LYS A 18 -10.80 -7.19 -20.71
C LYS A 18 -11.82 -8.29 -20.98
N ALA A 19 -11.68 -9.46 -20.34
CA ALA A 19 -12.60 -10.58 -20.44
C ALA A 19 -13.84 -10.47 -19.53
N GLY A 20 -13.94 -9.41 -18.71
CA GLY A 20 -15.03 -9.20 -17.76
C GLY A 20 -14.84 -9.90 -16.40
N GLU A 21 -13.73 -10.58 -16.20
CA GLU A 21 -13.35 -11.13 -14.89
C GLU A 21 -12.90 -10.01 -13.95
N GLN A 22 -13.21 -10.13 -12.67
CA GLN A 22 -12.73 -9.21 -11.66
C GLN A 22 -11.44 -9.72 -11.04
N VAL A 23 -10.54 -8.79 -10.73
CA VAL A 23 -9.34 -9.04 -9.94
C VAL A 23 -9.41 -8.20 -8.68
N LYS A 24 -9.28 -8.84 -7.53
CA LYS A 24 -9.26 -8.19 -6.23
C LYS A 24 -7.82 -8.10 -5.73
N ILE A 25 -7.44 -6.91 -5.35
CA ILE A 25 -6.14 -6.58 -4.78
C ILE A 25 -6.40 -6.11 -3.35
N VAL A 26 -5.73 -6.71 -2.39
CA VAL A 26 -5.75 -6.24 -1.00
C VAL A 26 -4.37 -5.70 -0.66
N ILE A 27 -4.32 -4.57 0.03
CA ILE A 27 -3.10 -3.92 0.50
C ILE A 27 -3.19 -3.79 2.02
N ASP A 28 -2.12 -4.15 2.71
CA ASP A 28 -1.89 -3.94 4.14
C ASP A 28 -3.06 -4.32 5.06
N PRO A 29 -3.51 -5.58 5.07
CA PRO A 29 -4.50 -6.04 6.02
C PRO A 29 -3.96 -5.98 7.45
N PHE A 30 -4.75 -5.49 8.38
CA PHE A 30 -4.38 -5.30 9.78
C PHE A 30 -4.97 -6.34 10.73
N THR A 31 -4.40 -6.46 11.92
CA THR A 31 -4.92 -7.30 12.99
C THR A 31 -5.93 -6.54 13.88
N GLU A 32 -6.75 -7.26 14.64
CA GLU A 32 -7.71 -6.66 15.62
C GLU A 32 -7.01 -5.88 16.74
N GLU A 33 -5.70 -6.01 16.90
CA GLU A 33 -4.91 -5.22 17.86
C GLU A 33 -4.97 -3.71 17.58
N THR A 34 -5.29 -3.32 16.34
CA THR A 34 -5.55 -1.92 15.95
C THR A 34 -6.83 -1.35 16.58
N GLY A 35 -7.70 -2.19 17.16
CA GLY A 35 -9.01 -1.81 17.65
C GLY A 35 -10.10 -1.76 16.57
N LEU A 36 -9.75 -2.10 15.34
CA LEU A 36 -10.67 -2.22 14.21
C LEU A 36 -10.84 -3.69 13.84
N SER A 37 -11.93 -4.01 13.14
CA SER A 37 -12.17 -5.36 12.61
C SER A 37 -12.20 -5.33 11.10
N LEU A 38 -11.45 -6.22 10.45
CA LEU A 38 -11.54 -6.42 9.00
C LEU A 38 -12.76 -7.27 8.66
N PRO A 39 -13.45 -6.97 7.55
CA PRO A 39 -14.38 -7.91 6.97
C PRO A 39 -13.62 -9.16 6.47
N LYS A 40 -14.33 -10.21 6.09
CA LYS A 40 -13.70 -11.32 5.37
C LYS A 40 -13.27 -10.84 4.00
N LEU A 41 -11.97 -10.79 3.79
CA LEU A 41 -11.36 -10.42 2.51
C LEU A 41 -10.96 -11.68 1.74
N ASP A 42 -11.12 -11.63 0.43
CA ASP A 42 -10.52 -12.57 -0.51
C ASP A 42 -9.82 -11.77 -1.62
N ALA A 43 -8.68 -12.25 -2.09
CA ALA A 43 -7.90 -11.55 -3.09
C ALA A 43 -7.16 -12.49 -4.04
N GLU A 44 -6.88 -12.02 -5.25
CA GLU A 44 -5.93 -12.61 -6.19
C GLU A 44 -4.52 -12.09 -5.99
N ILE A 45 -4.40 -10.83 -5.52
CA ILE A 45 -3.12 -10.16 -5.28
C ILE A 45 -3.15 -9.56 -3.87
N LEU A 46 -2.10 -9.82 -3.11
CA LEU A 46 -1.92 -9.26 -1.76
C LEU A 46 -0.59 -8.51 -1.70
N LEU A 47 -0.66 -7.21 -1.44
CA LEU A 47 0.49 -6.33 -1.31
C LEU A 47 0.72 -6.00 0.17
N ILE A 48 1.96 -6.14 0.62
CA ILE A 48 2.39 -5.80 1.99
C ILE A 48 3.51 -4.78 1.89
N THR A 49 3.30 -3.59 2.44
CA THR A 49 4.29 -2.51 2.38
C THR A 49 5.45 -2.76 3.33
N HIS A 50 5.18 -3.32 4.51
CA HIS A 50 6.18 -3.65 5.53
C HIS A 50 5.65 -4.62 6.60
N ASP A 51 6.55 -5.15 7.41
CA ASP A 51 6.24 -6.21 8.39
C ASP A 51 5.90 -5.63 9.78
N HIS A 52 4.75 -4.91 9.87
CA HIS A 52 4.16 -4.53 11.15
C HIS A 52 2.77 -5.15 11.31
N TYR A 53 2.32 -5.38 12.56
CA TYR A 53 1.06 -6.08 12.88
C TYR A 53 -0.19 -5.40 12.30
N ASP A 54 -0.11 -4.10 12.07
CA ASP A 54 -1.17 -3.28 11.49
C ASP A 54 -1.11 -3.19 9.94
N HIS A 55 -0.19 -3.96 9.30
CA HIS A 55 -0.04 -4.02 7.84
C HIS A 55 0.11 -5.44 7.29
N ASN A 56 0.40 -6.44 8.10
CA ASN A 56 0.86 -7.76 7.66
C ASN A 56 -0.04 -8.92 8.13
N ASN A 57 -1.35 -8.72 8.18
CA ASN A 57 -2.28 -9.78 8.58
C ASN A 57 -2.69 -10.69 7.40
N ILE A 58 -1.70 -11.29 6.75
CA ILE A 58 -1.86 -12.15 5.57
C ILE A 58 -2.87 -13.28 5.78
N LYS A 59 -2.97 -13.79 7.01
CA LYS A 59 -3.79 -14.96 7.35
C LYS A 59 -5.29 -14.73 7.23
N GLU A 60 -5.72 -13.46 7.33
CA GLU A 60 -7.14 -13.08 7.25
C GLU A 60 -7.61 -12.87 5.80
N VAL A 61 -6.71 -12.94 4.81
CA VAL A 61 -7.05 -12.85 3.40
C VAL A 61 -7.19 -14.25 2.81
N ALA A 62 -8.42 -14.59 2.41
CA ALA A 62 -8.73 -15.87 1.80
C ALA A 62 -8.32 -15.92 0.32
N GLY A 63 -8.43 -17.10 -0.30
CA GLY A 63 -8.24 -17.29 -1.74
C GLY A 63 -6.92 -17.94 -2.09
N SER A 64 -5.84 -17.69 -1.56
CA SER A 64 -4.44 -18.00 -1.97
C SER A 64 -3.89 -16.91 -2.91
N PRO A 65 -3.88 -15.66 -2.48
CA PRO A 65 -3.42 -14.56 -3.31
C PRO A 65 -1.94 -14.71 -3.70
N PHE A 66 -1.56 -14.13 -4.83
CA PHE A 66 -0.16 -13.89 -5.13
C PHE A 66 0.36 -12.81 -4.18
N LEU A 67 1.23 -13.23 -3.26
CA LEU A 67 1.76 -12.36 -2.21
C LEU A 67 3.00 -11.61 -2.72
N ILE A 68 2.96 -10.27 -2.59
CA ILE A 68 4.06 -9.37 -2.90
C ILE A 68 4.47 -8.65 -1.61
N GLN A 69 5.72 -8.86 -1.21
CA GLN A 69 6.30 -8.28 0.00
C GLN A 69 7.66 -7.66 -0.34
N GLY A 70 7.65 -6.42 -0.80
CA GLY A 70 8.87 -5.68 -1.08
C GLY A 70 9.03 -5.20 -2.51
N PRO A 71 10.19 -4.56 -2.81
CA PRO A 71 10.47 -3.99 -4.11
C PRO A 71 10.53 -5.02 -5.24
N GLY A 72 10.06 -4.64 -6.42
CA GLY A 72 10.07 -5.46 -7.63
C GLY A 72 9.02 -5.00 -8.63
N GLU A 73 8.96 -5.67 -9.76
CA GLU A 73 7.97 -5.45 -10.81
C GLU A 73 7.20 -6.75 -11.04
N TYR A 74 5.89 -6.65 -11.07
CA TYR A 74 4.99 -7.81 -11.12
C TYR A 74 3.85 -7.51 -12.09
N GLU A 75 3.52 -8.50 -12.91
CA GLU A 75 2.34 -8.47 -13.77
C GLU A 75 1.50 -9.71 -13.48
N ILE A 76 0.31 -9.52 -12.93
CA ILE A 76 -0.59 -10.60 -12.55
C ILE A 76 -2.00 -10.24 -13.04
N LYS A 77 -2.57 -11.07 -13.91
CA LYS A 77 -3.94 -10.89 -14.39
C LYS A 77 -4.21 -9.47 -14.91
N ASP A 78 -3.40 -8.99 -15.84
CA ASP A 78 -3.48 -7.66 -16.44
C ASP A 78 -3.39 -6.49 -15.41
N VAL A 79 -2.90 -6.76 -14.21
CA VAL A 79 -2.53 -5.75 -13.21
C VAL A 79 -1.02 -5.67 -13.16
N PHE A 80 -0.48 -4.49 -13.41
CA PHE A 80 0.94 -4.22 -13.19
C PHE A 80 1.14 -3.58 -11.82
N ALA A 81 2.01 -4.17 -11.00
CA ALA A 81 2.35 -3.65 -9.68
C ALA A 81 3.87 -3.47 -9.58
N GLN A 82 4.32 -2.30 -9.14
CA GLN A 82 5.71 -2.03 -8.89
C GLN A 82 5.93 -1.66 -7.42
N GLY A 83 6.83 -2.37 -6.76
CA GLY A 83 7.31 -2.04 -5.43
C GLY A 83 8.56 -1.18 -5.48
N ILE A 84 8.53 -0.01 -4.87
CA ILE A 84 9.62 0.97 -4.82
C ILE A 84 10.14 1.04 -3.39
N PRO A 85 11.47 0.88 -3.17
CA PRO A 85 12.04 0.92 -1.83
C PRO A 85 11.85 2.29 -1.17
N SER A 86 11.47 2.29 0.10
CA SER A 86 11.41 3.46 0.95
C SER A 86 11.64 3.08 2.41
N TYR A 87 11.55 4.04 3.32
CA TYR A 87 11.74 3.83 4.74
C TYR A 87 10.57 4.35 5.56
N HIS A 88 10.32 3.68 6.68
CA HIS A 88 9.30 4.04 7.66
C HIS A 88 9.79 5.07 8.70
N ASP A 89 10.91 5.72 8.43
CA ASP A 89 11.49 6.80 9.25
C ASP A 89 12.41 7.69 8.41
N ASP A 90 12.81 8.83 8.96
CA ASP A 90 13.73 9.79 8.33
C ASP A 90 15.22 9.48 8.57
N LYS A 91 15.52 8.26 9.02
CA LYS A 91 16.87 7.77 9.37
C LYS A 91 17.27 6.51 8.60
N GLU A 92 16.77 6.36 7.39
CA GLU A 92 17.07 5.22 6.51
C GLU A 92 16.65 3.86 7.12
N GLY A 93 15.51 3.83 7.79
CA GLY A 93 14.95 2.62 8.37
C GLY A 93 15.62 2.15 9.66
N LYS A 94 16.46 2.97 10.30
CA LYS A 94 17.19 2.57 11.53
C LYS A 94 16.30 2.45 12.76
N GLU A 95 15.13 3.11 12.76
CA GLU A 95 14.20 3.11 13.88
C GLU A 95 12.97 2.24 13.63
N ARG A 96 12.40 2.29 12.42
CA ARG A 96 11.15 1.62 12.06
C ARG A 96 11.28 0.62 10.91
N GLY A 97 12.44 0.56 10.26
CA GLY A 97 12.69 -0.37 9.20
C GLY A 97 12.33 0.14 7.81
N ARG A 98 12.24 -0.80 6.89
CA ARG A 98 11.92 -0.53 5.49
C ARG A 98 10.42 -0.40 5.30
N ASN A 99 10.05 0.35 4.29
CA ASN A 99 8.72 0.44 3.72
C ASN A 99 8.81 0.25 2.20
N THR A 100 7.74 -0.17 1.58
CA THR A 100 7.63 -0.29 0.12
C THR A 100 6.49 0.59 -0.34
N ILE A 101 6.76 1.51 -1.26
CA ILE A 101 5.73 2.22 -1.99
C ILE A 101 5.27 1.29 -3.12
N TYR A 102 3.97 1.15 -3.31
CA TYR A 102 3.42 0.41 -4.44
C TYR A 102 2.75 1.33 -5.44
N THR A 103 3.13 1.23 -6.71
CA THR A 103 2.31 1.73 -7.81
C THR A 103 1.55 0.55 -8.43
N ILE A 104 0.30 0.79 -8.82
CA ILE A 104 -0.60 -0.22 -9.38
C ILE A 104 -1.24 0.38 -10.63
N GLU A 105 -0.98 -0.24 -11.77
CA GLU A 105 -1.64 0.14 -13.02
C GLU A 105 -2.72 -0.91 -13.36
N ALA A 106 -3.95 -0.45 -13.47
CA ALA A 106 -5.09 -1.27 -13.86
C ALA A 106 -6.21 -0.38 -14.45
N GLU A 107 -6.93 -0.87 -15.45
CA GLU A 107 -8.02 -0.12 -16.13
C GLU A 107 -7.60 1.27 -16.61
N GLU A 108 -6.39 1.43 -17.12
CA GLU A 108 -5.83 2.71 -17.57
C GLU A 108 -5.71 3.78 -16.47
N MET A 109 -5.65 3.35 -15.20
CA MET A 109 -5.45 4.21 -14.04
C MET A 109 -4.19 3.79 -13.29
N ASN A 110 -3.46 4.80 -12.82
CA ASN A 110 -2.26 4.66 -12.01
C ASN A 110 -2.56 5.03 -10.55
N LEU A 111 -2.50 4.04 -9.67
CA LEU A 111 -2.65 4.22 -8.25
C LEU A 111 -1.28 4.18 -7.58
N CYS A 112 -1.09 4.97 -6.53
CA CYS A 112 0.10 4.90 -5.69
C CYS A 112 -0.28 4.78 -4.22
N HIS A 113 0.27 3.78 -3.53
CA HIS A 113 0.12 3.59 -2.10
C HIS A 113 1.47 3.78 -1.42
N LEU A 114 1.58 4.78 -0.57
CA LEU A 114 2.85 5.14 0.07
C LEU A 114 3.19 4.26 1.29
N GLY A 115 2.24 3.40 1.75
CA GLY A 115 2.41 2.68 3.01
C GLY A 115 2.62 3.64 4.17
N ASP A 116 3.50 3.29 5.08
CA ASP A 116 3.91 4.16 6.19
C ASP A 116 5.19 4.94 5.84
N PHE A 117 5.13 5.67 4.72
CA PHE A 117 6.23 6.52 4.28
C PHE A 117 6.65 7.51 5.36
N GLY A 118 7.88 7.39 5.87
CA GLY A 118 8.42 8.18 6.96
C GLY A 118 9.60 9.08 6.58
N GLU A 119 10.01 9.09 5.32
CA GLU A 119 11.06 9.98 4.83
C GLU A 119 10.55 11.43 4.73
N LYS A 120 11.45 12.41 4.71
CA LYS A 120 11.09 13.84 4.68
C LYS A 120 10.45 14.27 3.36
N GLU A 121 10.88 13.64 2.27
CA GLU A 121 10.42 13.89 0.90
C GLU A 121 10.75 12.68 0.03
N LEU A 122 10.01 12.51 -1.05
CA LEU A 122 10.32 11.52 -2.06
C LEU A 122 11.62 11.90 -2.79
N SER A 123 12.51 10.94 -2.94
CA SER A 123 13.74 11.15 -3.72
C SER A 123 13.44 11.29 -5.21
N PRO A 124 14.32 11.92 -6.01
CA PRO A 124 14.16 11.98 -7.46
C PRO A 124 13.98 10.60 -8.12
N GLU A 125 14.69 9.58 -7.62
CA GLU A 125 14.56 8.21 -8.11
C GLU A 125 13.20 7.60 -7.79
N GLN A 126 12.66 7.83 -6.58
CA GLN A 126 11.32 7.39 -6.21
C GLN A 126 10.26 8.10 -7.07
N LEU A 127 10.37 9.41 -7.25
CA LEU A 127 9.46 10.19 -8.11
C LEU A 127 9.48 9.73 -9.57
N GLU A 128 10.65 9.43 -10.12
CA GLU A 128 10.78 8.89 -11.48
C GLU A 128 10.08 7.53 -11.62
N LYS A 129 10.22 6.66 -10.63
CA LYS A 129 9.57 5.33 -10.62
C LYS A 129 8.07 5.38 -10.36
N ILE A 130 7.61 6.33 -9.54
CA ILE A 130 6.18 6.53 -9.27
C ILE A 130 5.48 7.03 -10.53
N GLY A 131 6.09 7.97 -11.26
CA GLY A 131 5.52 8.53 -12.48
C GLY A 131 4.24 9.33 -12.24
N ASP A 132 3.36 9.35 -13.25
CA ASP A 132 2.06 10.01 -13.14
C ASP A 132 1.08 9.17 -12.32
N VAL A 133 0.36 9.81 -11.40
CA VAL A 133 -0.56 9.14 -10.47
C VAL A 133 -1.95 9.77 -10.58
N ASP A 134 -2.97 8.92 -10.78
CA ASP A 134 -4.37 9.34 -10.79
C ASP A 134 -4.96 9.33 -9.38
N ILE A 135 -4.55 8.36 -8.54
CA ILE A 135 -5.05 8.19 -7.17
C ILE A 135 -3.88 7.91 -6.23
N LEU A 136 -3.71 8.77 -5.23
CA LEU A 136 -2.68 8.65 -4.21
C LEU A 136 -3.30 8.27 -2.84
N MET A 137 -2.84 7.16 -2.29
CA MET A 137 -3.11 6.74 -0.91
C MET A 137 -1.91 7.11 -0.05
N VAL A 138 -2.08 8.12 0.81
CA VAL A 138 -1.00 8.75 1.58
C VAL A 138 -1.28 8.64 3.07
N PRO A 139 -0.28 8.28 3.91
CA PRO A 139 -0.44 8.29 5.35
C PRO A 139 -0.53 9.74 5.86
N ILE A 140 -1.52 10.02 6.70
CA ILE A 140 -1.73 11.34 7.32
C ILE A 140 -1.73 11.27 8.84
N GLY A 141 -1.38 10.11 9.39
CA GLY A 141 -1.44 9.81 10.81
C GLY A 141 -0.49 10.65 11.67
N GLY A 142 0.68 10.96 11.17
CA GLY A 142 1.69 11.87 11.72
C GLY A 142 1.87 11.88 13.25
N PRO A 143 2.51 12.90 13.78
CA PRO A 143 2.71 13.02 15.23
C PRO A 143 1.42 13.18 16.05
N THR A 144 0.33 13.60 15.42
CA THR A 144 -0.96 13.82 16.09
C THR A 144 -1.73 12.54 16.39
N SER A 145 -1.44 11.44 15.69
CA SER A 145 -2.04 10.11 15.93
C SER A 145 -1.17 9.21 16.81
N GLY A 146 -0.05 9.73 17.33
CA GLY A 146 0.89 8.95 18.13
C GLY A 146 1.97 8.20 17.30
N SER A 147 1.96 8.33 15.97
CA SER A 147 3.04 7.84 15.11
C SER A 147 3.93 9.01 14.66
N PRO A 148 5.12 9.20 15.25
CA PRO A 148 6.04 10.27 14.84
C PRO A 148 6.78 9.95 13.52
N PHE A 149 6.48 8.82 12.90
CA PHE A 149 7.25 8.22 11.82
C PHE A 149 6.49 8.12 10.49
N THR A 150 5.35 8.78 10.37
CA THR A 150 4.60 8.93 9.13
C THR A 150 4.33 10.40 8.84
N LEU A 151 3.86 10.72 7.64
CA LEU A 151 3.49 12.09 7.27
C LEU A 151 2.32 12.59 8.12
N ASP A 152 2.35 13.85 8.51
CA ASP A 152 1.17 14.57 8.97
C ASP A 152 0.42 15.17 7.76
N ALA A 153 -0.76 15.72 7.98
CA ALA A 153 -1.57 16.33 6.91
C ALA A 153 -0.82 17.44 6.15
N LYS A 154 0.12 18.14 6.80
CA LYS A 154 0.92 19.20 6.18
C LYS A 154 2.04 18.60 5.31
N GLY A 155 2.65 17.52 5.76
CA GLY A 155 3.65 16.77 5.01
C GLY A 155 3.04 16.12 3.77
N ALA A 156 1.84 15.53 3.93
CA ALA A 156 1.11 14.90 2.83
C ALA A 156 0.61 15.88 1.75
N ALA A 157 0.47 17.18 2.09
CA ALA A 157 0.02 18.22 1.16
C ALA A 157 1.16 18.92 0.39
N LYS A 158 2.40 18.51 0.57
CA LYS A 158 3.58 19.03 -0.13
C LYS A 158 3.91 18.20 -1.37
#